data_ac29724a145feca40693402086d7bac3
#
_entry.id   ac29724a145feca40693402086d7bac3
#
_cell.length_a   1.000
_cell.length_b   1.000
_cell.length_c   1.000
_cell.angle_alpha   90.00
_cell.angle_beta   90.00
_cell.angle_gamma   90.00
#
_symmetry.space_group_name_H-M   'P 1'
#
loop_
_entity.id
_entity.type
_entity.pdbx_description
1 polymer ?
#
loop_
_entity_poly.entity_id
_entity_poly.type
_entity_poly.pdbx_seq_one_letter_code
_entity_poly.pdbx_strand_id
1 'polypeptide(L)'
;MTVYVDQLQNLGLRMSSRPVLSSRLFSDSTDLAELHALAARLGLRREWFRRCPRVPHYVVTENKRRQALLAGALEVDEARALALWRVRRGLVVEVAERAFEQ
;
A
#
# COMPACT_ATOMS: atom_id res chain seq x y z
N MET A 1 11.28 1.58 -8.05
CA MET A 1 10.37 1.56 -6.91
C MET A 1 9.08 2.25 -7.32
N THR A 2 7.97 1.60 -7.08
CA THR A 2 6.68 2.06 -7.57
C THR A 2 5.63 1.94 -6.48
N VAL A 3 4.75 2.93 -6.42
CA VAL A 3 3.60 2.91 -5.52
C VAL A 3 2.37 2.54 -6.34
N TYR A 4 1.55 1.66 -5.80
CA TYR A 4 0.38 1.11 -6.46
C TYR A 4 -0.88 1.34 -5.64
N VAL A 5 -2.01 1.36 -6.32
CA VAL A 5 -3.32 1.24 -5.69
C VAL A 5 -4.05 0.05 -6.29
N ASP A 6 -4.67 -0.77 -5.44
CA ASP A 6 -5.50 -1.87 -5.91
C ASP A 6 -6.93 -1.39 -6.20
N GLN A 7 -7.82 -2.31 -6.51
CA GLN A 7 -9.20 -1.98 -6.86
C GLN A 7 -10.00 -1.60 -5.62
N LEU A 8 -11.02 -0.77 -5.82
CA LEU A 8 -11.98 -0.44 -4.77
C LEU A 8 -12.71 -1.69 -4.29
N GLN A 9 -12.78 -1.88 -2.99
CA GLN A 9 -13.35 -3.06 -2.37
C GLN A 9 -13.80 -2.74 -0.94
N ASN A 10 -14.51 -3.65 -0.32
CA ASN A 10 -14.90 -3.51 1.07
C ASN A 10 -13.75 -3.98 1.97
N LEU A 11 -13.00 -3.02 2.52
CA LEU A 11 -11.90 -3.28 3.47
C LEU A 11 -12.29 -2.98 4.91
N GLY A 12 -13.59 -2.83 5.18
CA GLY A 12 -14.08 -2.55 6.52
C GLY A 12 -14.05 -1.07 6.91
N LEU A 13 -13.70 -0.18 5.98
CA LEU A 13 -13.70 1.25 6.24
C LEU A 13 -15.14 1.77 6.34
N ARG A 14 -15.40 2.58 7.37
CA ARG A 14 -16.70 3.23 7.57
C ARG A 14 -16.51 4.73 7.72
N MET A 15 -17.42 5.48 7.14
CA MET A 15 -17.51 6.93 7.32
C MET A 15 -18.96 7.27 7.73
N SER A 16 -19.10 7.93 8.88
CA SER A 16 -20.43 8.25 9.44
C SER A 16 -21.32 6.99 9.57
N SER A 17 -20.75 5.88 10.04
CA SER A 17 -21.39 4.57 10.20
C SER A 17 -21.81 3.89 8.89
N ARG A 18 -21.44 4.42 7.74
CA ARG A 18 -21.71 3.82 6.44
C ARG A 18 -20.48 3.08 5.93
N PRO A 19 -20.61 1.86 5.39
CA PRO A 19 -19.49 1.18 4.72
C PRO A 19 -19.10 1.97 3.47
N VAL A 20 -17.79 2.13 3.29
CA VAL A 20 -17.21 2.88 2.16
C VAL A 20 -16.22 1.99 1.44
N LEU A 21 -16.31 1.95 0.12
CA LEU A 21 -15.32 1.25 -0.69
C LEU A 21 -13.98 1.97 -0.59
N SER A 22 -12.93 1.19 -0.51
CA SER A 22 -11.58 1.68 -0.34
C SER A 22 -10.60 0.79 -1.07
N SER A 23 -9.37 1.25 -1.18
CA SER A 23 -8.30 0.45 -1.78
C SER A 23 -7.04 0.56 -0.93
N ARG A 24 -6.06 -0.30 -1.22
CA ARG A 24 -4.76 -0.27 -0.56
C ARG A 24 -3.79 0.51 -1.41
N LEU A 25 -3.08 1.43 -0.76
CA LEU A 25 -1.93 2.15 -1.33
C LEU A 25 -0.68 1.46 -0.79
N PHE A 26 0.14 0.88 -1.65
CA PHE A 26 1.29 0.10 -1.25
C PHE A 26 2.46 0.26 -2.22
N SER A 27 3.65 -0.16 -1.80
CA SER A 27 4.86 -0.14 -2.61
C SER A 27 5.36 -1.55 -2.87
N ASP A 28 6.03 -1.75 -4.00
CA ASP A 28 6.74 -2.99 -4.32
C ASP A 28 8.12 -3.07 -3.67
N SER A 29 8.57 -2.00 -3.04
CA SER A 29 9.88 -1.90 -2.42
C SER A 29 9.87 -2.35 -0.95
N THR A 30 10.99 -2.84 -0.45
CA THR A 30 11.22 -3.04 0.98
C THR A 30 11.45 -1.72 1.70
N ASP A 31 11.95 -0.70 0.99
CA ASP A 31 12.07 0.67 1.50
C ASP A 31 10.73 1.38 1.30
N LEU A 32 10.14 1.82 2.40
CA LEU A 32 8.82 2.43 2.43
C LEU A 32 8.85 3.97 2.37
N ALA A 33 10.01 4.58 2.19
CA ALA A 33 10.15 6.04 2.18
C ALA A 33 9.29 6.70 1.10
N GLU A 34 9.28 6.13 -0.11
CA GLU A 34 8.48 6.65 -1.21
C GLU A 34 6.98 6.55 -0.93
N LEU A 35 6.54 5.43 -0.37
CA LEU A 35 5.14 5.25 0.02
C LEU A 35 4.71 6.29 1.05
N HIS A 36 5.52 6.47 2.08
CA HIS A 36 5.22 7.46 3.13
C HIS A 36 5.25 8.90 2.60
N ALA A 37 6.16 9.21 1.69
CA ALA A 37 6.23 10.52 1.08
C ALA A 37 4.98 10.82 0.25
N LEU A 38 4.52 9.87 -0.54
CA LEU A 38 3.28 10.04 -1.30
C LEU A 38 2.07 10.17 -0.37
N ALA A 39 1.99 9.32 0.66
CA ALA A 39 0.90 9.39 1.64
C ALA A 39 0.83 10.77 2.30
N ALA A 40 1.97 11.34 2.67
CA ALA A 40 2.02 12.69 3.25
C ALA A 40 1.52 13.74 2.26
N ARG A 41 1.89 13.65 1.00
CA ARG A 41 1.41 14.55 -0.06
C ARG A 41 -0.11 14.48 -0.24
N LEU A 42 -0.68 13.31 -0.04
CA LEU A 42 -2.13 13.11 -0.12
C LEU A 42 -2.88 13.54 1.14
N GLY A 43 -2.16 13.97 2.17
CA GLY A 43 -2.77 14.33 3.45
C GLY A 43 -3.11 13.15 4.34
N LEU A 44 -2.55 11.99 4.08
CA LEU A 44 -2.73 10.82 4.93
C LEU A 44 -1.81 10.91 6.16
N ARG A 45 -2.37 10.61 7.32
CA ARG A 45 -1.59 10.61 8.56
C ARG A 45 -0.73 9.37 8.64
N ARG A 46 0.51 9.53 9.13
CA ARG A 46 1.44 8.42 9.31
C ARG A 46 0.87 7.32 10.22
N GLU A 47 0.09 7.70 11.21
CA GLU A 47 -0.56 6.78 12.15
C GLU A 47 -1.62 5.89 11.50
N TRP A 48 -2.07 6.23 10.30
CA TRP A 48 -3.00 5.40 9.51
C TRP A 48 -2.29 4.30 8.73
N PHE A 49 -0.97 4.26 8.76
CA PHE A 49 -0.20 3.22 8.13
C PHE A 49 -0.45 1.87 8.82
N ARG A 50 -0.77 0.86 8.04
CA ARG A 50 -1.04 -0.49 8.53
C ARG A 50 0.15 -1.40 8.27
N ARG A 51 0.71 -1.94 9.35
CA ARG A 51 1.84 -2.86 9.28
C ARG A 51 1.34 -4.28 9.09
N CYS A 52 0.62 -4.51 8.01
CA CYS A 52 0.12 -5.84 7.68
C CYS A 52 1.27 -6.74 7.24
N PRO A 53 1.43 -7.97 7.80
CA PRO A 53 2.52 -8.86 7.38
C PRO A 53 2.48 -9.20 5.90
N ARG A 54 1.30 -9.22 5.31
CA ARG A 54 1.11 -9.53 3.89
C ARG A 54 1.61 -8.41 2.99
N VAL A 55 1.22 -7.19 3.29
CA VAL A 55 1.69 -6.00 2.62
C VAL A 55 1.45 -4.78 3.51
N PRO A 56 2.50 -4.05 3.89
CA PRO A 56 2.31 -2.77 4.58
C PRO A 56 1.65 -1.77 3.62
N HIS A 57 0.62 -1.09 4.11
CA HIS A 57 -0.19 -0.25 3.23
C HIS A 57 -0.95 0.83 3.98
N TYR A 58 -1.46 1.80 3.22
CA TYR A 58 -2.50 2.73 3.69
C TYR A 58 -3.82 2.33 3.04
N VAL A 59 -4.91 2.43 3.79
CA VAL A 59 -6.27 2.29 3.25
C VAL A 59 -6.73 3.66 2.79
N VAL A 60 -7.08 3.79 1.52
CA VAL A 60 -7.47 5.07 0.92
C VAL A 60 -8.89 5.02 0.40
N THR A 61 -9.62 6.14 0.57
CA THR A 61 -10.96 6.31 0.01
C THR A 61 -10.88 6.45 -1.52
N GLU A 62 -12.02 6.37 -2.17
CA GLU A 62 -12.09 6.57 -3.63
C GLU A 62 -11.47 7.90 -4.06
N ASN A 63 -11.76 8.98 -3.32
CA ASN A 63 -11.20 10.30 -3.63
C ASN A 63 -9.68 10.33 -3.48
N LYS A 64 -9.15 9.77 -2.39
CA LYS A 64 -7.70 9.70 -2.17
C LYS A 64 -7.03 8.79 -3.18
N ARG A 65 -7.70 7.69 -3.57
CA ARG A 65 -7.22 6.81 -4.62
C ARG A 65 -7.04 7.57 -5.93
N ARG A 66 -8.03 8.37 -6.30
CA ARG A 66 -7.95 9.20 -7.50
C ARG A 66 -6.79 10.17 -7.44
N GLN A 67 -6.60 10.82 -6.30
CA GLN A 67 -5.47 11.73 -6.09
C GLN A 67 -4.13 11.01 -6.20
N ALA A 68 -4.03 9.78 -5.67
CA ALA A 68 -2.83 8.96 -5.77
C ALA A 68 -2.50 8.65 -7.23
N LEU A 69 -3.50 8.26 -8.03
CA LEU A 69 -3.31 8.00 -9.45
C LEU A 69 -2.82 9.25 -10.19
N LEU A 70 -3.38 10.41 -9.88
CA LEU A 70 -2.92 11.68 -10.47
C LEU A 70 -1.49 12.03 -10.05
N ALA A 71 -1.06 11.56 -8.89
CA ALA A 71 0.30 11.79 -8.39
C ALA A 71 1.30 10.73 -8.85
N GLY A 72 0.90 9.80 -9.71
CA GLY A 72 1.80 8.83 -10.32
C GLY A 72 1.69 7.38 -9.82
N ALA A 73 0.80 7.09 -8.86
CA ALA A 73 0.56 5.72 -8.45
C ALA A 73 -0.07 4.93 -9.61
N LEU A 74 0.22 3.64 -9.67
CA LEU A 74 -0.29 2.77 -10.74
C LEU A 74 -1.44 1.90 -10.22
N GLU A 75 -2.47 1.77 -11.03
CA GLU A 75 -3.59 0.89 -10.74
C GLU A 75 -3.23 -0.56 -11.04
N VAL A 76 -3.61 -1.48 -10.15
CA VAL A 76 -3.43 -2.91 -10.36
C VAL A 76 -4.70 -3.65 -9.98
N ASP A 77 -4.95 -4.78 -10.64
CA ASP A 77 -6.01 -5.71 -10.26
C ASP A 77 -5.55 -6.61 -9.12
N GLU A 78 -6.47 -7.44 -8.62
CA GLU A 78 -6.18 -8.34 -7.49
C GLU A 78 -5.04 -9.31 -7.81
N ALA A 79 -5.04 -9.92 -8.99
CA ALA A 79 -4.02 -10.89 -9.37
C ALA A 79 -2.63 -10.25 -9.41
N ARG A 80 -2.52 -9.06 -9.97
CA ARG A 80 -1.26 -8.32 -10.03
C ARG A 80 -0.80 -7.89 -8.64
N ALA A 81 -1.72 -7.43 -7.81
CA ALA A 81 -1.41 -7.04 -6.44
C ALA A 81 -0.83 -8.21 -5.65
N LEU A 82 -1.48 -9.38 -5.73
CA LEU A 82 -0.99 -10.59 -5.06
C LEU A 82 0.41 -10.98 -5.55
N ALA A 83 0.66 -10.90 -6.85
CA ALA A 83 1.96 -11.21 -7.43
C ALA A 83 3.04 -10.25 -6.88
N LEU A 84 2.75 -8.96 -6.83
CA LEU A 84 3.68 -7.96 -6.28
C LEU A 84 3.97 -8.21 -4.79
N TRP A 85 2.95 -8.56 -4.01
CA TRP A 85 3.12 -8.84 -2.58
C TRP A 85 4.00 -10.06 -2.34
N ARG A 86 3.86 -11.11 -3.16
CA ARG A 86 4.70 -12.32 -3.07
C ARG A 86 6.16 -12.01 -3.36
N VAL A 87 6.42 -11.24 -4.40
CA VAL A 87 7.78 -10.82 -4.76
C VAL A 87 8.40 -10.01 -3.62
N ARG A 88 7.65 -9.06 -3.08
CA ARG A 88 8.11 -8.22 -1.97
C ARG A 88 8.43 -9.04 -0.73
N ARG A 89 7.59 -10.02 -0.39
CA ARG A 89 7.84 -10.91 0.76
C ARG A 89 9.14 -11.68 0.61
N GLY A 90 9.42 -12.17 -0.60
CA GLY A 90 10.69 -12.82 -0.90
C GLY A 90 11.88 -11.90 -0.67
N LEU A 91 11.78 -10.64 -1.08
CA LEU A 91 12.84 -9.65 -0.86
C LEU A 91 13.05 -9.35 0.63
N VAL A 92 11.98 -9.27 1.41
CA VAL A 92 12.07 -9.04 2.86
C VAL A 92 12.78 -10.21 3.54
N VAL A 93 12.43 -11.45 3.19
CA VAL A 93 13.09 -12.66 3.73
C VAL A 93 14.58 -12.65 3.37
N GLU A 94 14.92 -12.35 2.13
CA GLU A 94 16.31 -12.29 1.67
C GLU A 94 17.13 -11.27 2.45
N VAL A 95 16.59 -10.07 2.69
CA VAL A 95 17.27 -9.04 3.48
C VAL A 95 17.46 -9.50 4.93
N ALA A 96 16.45 -10.14 5.52
CA ALA A 96 16.53 -10.67 6.88
C ALA A 96 17.61 -11.76 6.98
N GLU A 97 17.70 -12.67 6.02
CA GLU A 97 18.73 -13.72 5.98
C GLU A 97 20.14 -13.12 5.89
N ARG A 98 20.32 -12.11 5.05
CA ARG A 98 21.62 -11.42 4.95
C ARG A 98 22.02 -10.74 6.27
N ALA A 99 21.07 -10.19 6.98
CA ALA A 99 21.33 -9.57 8.28
C ALA A 99 21.82 -10.61 9.30
N PHE A 100 21.35 -11.85 9.21
CA PHE A 100 21.76 -12.93 10.10
C PHE A 100 23.14 -13.49 9.78
N GLU A 101 23.61 -13.38 8.55
CA GLU A 101 24.90 -13.89 8.12
C GLU A 101 26.07 -13.02 8.57
N GLN A 102 25.80 -11.86 9.07
CA GLN A 102 26.80 -10.93 9.60
C GLN A 102 26.88 -11.02 11.12
#